data_5aabf889a1bf17e8739607769b6534fa
#
_entry.id   5aabf889a1bf17e8739607769b6534fa
#
_cell.length_a   1.000
_cell.length_b   1.000
_cell.length_c   1.000
_cell.angle_alpha   90.00
_cell.angle_beta   90.00
_cell.angle_gamma   90.00
#
_symmetry.space_group_name_H-M   'P 1'
#
loop_
_entity.id
_entity.type
_entity.pdbx_description
1 polymer ?
#
loop_
_entity_poly.entity_id
_entity_poly.type
_entity_poly.pdbx_seq_one_letter_code
_entity_poly.pdbx_strand_id
1 'polypeptide(L)'
;MLIARVKAHLAELRPSERRVAELMLAQPVLTAGASIRMIAAQAGVSEPTVVRFCRAVGCRGVQDLKRQLGRELARRAPVARPGQIGRAHV
;
A
#
# COMPACT_ATOMS: atom_id res chain seq x y z
N MET A 1 -6.68 -0.57 10.97
CA MET A 1 -5.61 -0.04 10.14
C MET A 1 -5.43 -0.88 8.90
N LEU A 2 -5.01 -0.26 7.82
CA LEU A 2 -4.96 -0.92 6.52
C LEU A 2 -4.02 -2.13 6.50
N ILE A 3 -2.79 -1.96 6.98
CA ILE A 3 -1.81 -3.05 6.93
C ILE A 3 -2.30 -4.25 7.72
N ALA A 4 -2.82 -4.03 8.91
CA ALA A 4 -3.36 -5.12 9.73
C ALA A 4 -4.56 -5.78 9.05
N ARG A 5 -5.40 -4.97 8.39
CA ARG A 5 -6.58 -5.50 7.69
C ARG A 5 -6.16 -6.35 6.50
N VAL A 6 -5.13 -5.94 5.77
CA VAL A 6 -4.60 -6.72 4.65
C VAL A 6 -4.06 -8.05 5.16
N LYS A 7 -3.31 -8.03 6.25
CA LYS A 7 -2.79 -9.28 6.83
C LYS A 7 -3.93 -10.22 7.25
N ALA A 8 -5.00 -9.66 7.78
CA ALA A 8 -6.13 -10.47 8.21
C ALA A 8 -6.86 -11.12 7.03
N HIS A 9 -6.79 -10.52 5.85
CA HIS A 9 -7.49 -11.04 4.67
C HIS A 9 -6.62 -11.95 3.79
N LEU A 10 -5.33 -12.12 4.12
CA LEU A 10 -4.42 -12.84 3.22
C LEU A 10 -4.92 -14.22 2.83
N ALA A 11 -5.45 -14.97 3.80
CA ALA A 11 -5.90 -16.34 3.54
C ALA A 11 -7.11 -16.39 2.62
N GLU A 12 -7.86 -15.30 2.52
CA GLU A 12 -9.08 -15.25 1.72
C GLU A 12 -8.85 -14.70 0.33
N LEU A 13 -7.68 -14.14 0.07
CA LEU A 13 -7.38 -13.54 -1.22
C LEU A 13 -7.09 -14.61 -2.27
N ARG A 14 -7.47 -14.31 -3.52
CA ARG A 14 -7.06 -15.15 -4.64
C ARG A 14 -5.56 -15.05 -4.81
N PRO A 15 -4.92 -16.07 -5.45
CA PRO A 15 -3.46 -16.04 -5.59
C PRO A 15 -2.92 -14.75 -6.24
N SER A 16 -3.59 -14.24 -7.28
CA SER A 16 -3.12 -13.02 -7.93
C SER A 16 -3.30 -11.80 -7.04
N GLU A 17 -4.40 -11.75 -6.28
CA GLU A 17 -4.63 -10.66 -5.35
C GLU A 17 -3.63 -10.70 -4.20
N ARG A 18 -3.26 -11.92 -3.77
CA ARG A 18 -2.26 -12.08 -2.73
C ARG A 18 -0.91 -11.50 -3.14
N ARG A 19 -0.57 -11.59 -4.42
CA ARG A 19 0.68 -10.98 -4.90
C ARG A 19 0.70 -9.49 -4.66
N VAL A 20 -0.43 -8.83 -4.85
CA VAL A 20 -0.53 -7.39 -4.57
C VAL A 20 -0.37 -7.13 -3.08
N ALA A 21 -1.01 -7.96 -2.26
CA ALA A 21 -0.89 -7.84 -0.81
C ALA A 21 0.55 -8.01 -0.36
N GLU A 22 1.24 -9.01 -0.89
CA GLU A 22 2.64 -9.26 -0.54
C GLU A 22 3.53 -8.10 -0.92
N LEU A 23 3.32 -7.52 -2.10
CA LEU A 23 4.06 -6.35 -2.51
C LEU A 23 3.84 -5.19 -1.55
N MET A 24 2.58 -4.94 -1.21
CA MET A 24 2.24 -3.86 -0.30
C MET A 24 2.87 -4.05 1.07
N LEU A 25 2.86 -5.28 1.57
CA LEU A 25 3.41 -5.57 2.89
C LEU A 25 4.92 -5.49 2.91
N ALA A 26 5.56 -5.91 1.80
CA ALA A 26 7.02 -5.87 1.71
C ALA A 26 7.55 -4.48 1.40
N GLN A 27 6.83 -3.71 0.60
CA GLN A 27 7.29 -2.39 0.16
C GLN A 27 6.13 -1.37 0.24
N PRO A 28 5.72 -1.04 1.46
CA PRO A 28 4.56 -0.15 1.61
C PRO A 28 4.81 1.28 1.11
N VAL A 29 6.02 1.79 1.28
CA VAL A 29 6.33 3.15 0.81
C VAL A 29 6.26 3.22 -0.71
N LEU A 30 6.83 2.24 -1.39
CA LEU A 30 6.77 2.17 -2.84
C LEU A 30 5.30 2.10 -3.30
N THR A 31 4.53 1.25 -2.66
CA THR A 31 3.13 1.04 -3.03
C THR A 31 2.31 2.33 -2.86
N ALA A 32 2.55 3.05 -1.77
CA ALA A 32 1.81 4.29 -1.51
C ALA A 32 2.09 5.36 -2.56
N GLY A 33 3.27 5.35 -3.16
CA GLY A 33 3.65 6.34 -4.16
C GLY A 33 3.53 5.89 -5.61
N ALA A 34 3.20 4.63 -5.86
CA ALA A 34 3.20 4.08 -7.21
C ALA A 34 1.85 4.26 -7.89
N SER A 35 1.88 4.30 -9.24
CA SER A 35 0.64 4.25 -10.02
C SER A 35 0.10 2.83 -10.04
N ILE A 36 -1.17 2.69 -10.45
CA ILE A 36 -1.76 1.35 -10.58
C ILE A 36 -0.95 0.50 -11.56
N ARG A 37 -0.45 1.11 -12.63
CA ARG A 37 0.37 0.39 -13.62
C ARG A 37 1.63 -0.15 -12.96
N MET A 38 2.29 0.67 -12.17
CA MET A 38 3.51 0.25 -11.49
C MET A 38 3.22 -0.86 -10.48
N ILE A 39 2.16 -0.72 -9.71
CA ILE A 39 1.79 -1.74 -8.74
C ILE A 39 1.53 -3.07 -9.45
N ALA A 40 0.76 -3.03 -10.55
CA ALA A 40 0.46 -4.24 -11.31
C ALA A 40 1.73 -4.88 -11.85
N ALA A 41 2.63 -4.07 -12.42
CA ALA A 41 3.88 -4.58 -12.97
C ALA A 41 4.76 -5.20 -11.88
N GLN A 42 4.90 -4.54 -10.75
CA GLN A 42 5.73 -5.04 -9.66
C GLN A 42 5.15 -6.31 -9.04
N ALA A 43 3.83 -6.41 -8.96
CA ALA A 43 3.19 -7.61 -8.41
C ALA A 43 3.05 -8.72 -9.45
N GLY A 44 3.27 -8.42 -10.72
CA GLY A 44 3.12 -9.41 -11.78
C GLY A 44 1.69 -9.78 -12.08
N VAL A 45 0.78 -8.82 -11.98
CA VAL A 45 -0.66 -9.04 -12.19
C VAL A 45 -1.22 -7.96 -13.10
N SER A 46 -2.51 -8.11 -13.48
CA SER A 46 -3.20 -7.11 -14.29
C SER A 46 -3.71 -5.97 -13.40
N GLU A 47 -3.99 -4.83 -14.03
CA GLU A 47 -4.56 -3.69 -13.29
C GLU A 47 -5.92 -4.03 -12.68
N PRO A 48 -6.83 -4.73 -13.38
CA PRO A 48 -8.09 -5.14 -12.73
C PRO A 48 -7.88 -5.97 -11.48
N THR A 49 -6.83 -6.79 -11.43
CA THR A 49 -6.52 -7.56 -10.24
C THR A 49 -6.16 -6.64 -9.07
N VAL A 50 -5.41 -5.57 -9.34
CA VAL A 50 -5.07 -4.59 -8.32
C VAL A 50 -6.35 -3.95 -7.77
N VAL A 51 -7.27 -3.59 -8.66
CA VAL A 51 -8.55 -3.00 -8.23
C VAL A 51 -9.34 -3.97 -7.37
N ARG A 52 -9.42 -5.23 -7.79
CA ARG A 52 -10.14 -6.26 -7.02
C ARG A 52 -9.52 -6.43 -5.63
N PHE A 53 -8.19 -6.44 -5.57
CA PHE A 53 -7.51 -6.51 -4.28
C PHE A 53 -7.91 -5.35 -3.37
N CYS A 54 -7.89 -4.13 -3.91
CA CYS A 54 -8.24 -2.96 -3.11
C CYS A 54 -9.64 -3.11 -2.51
N ARG A 55 -10.60 -3.57 -3.31
CA ARG A 55 -11.97 -3.75 -2.83
C ARG A 55 -12.07 -4.90 -1.84
N ALA A 56 -11.31 -5.96 -2.06
CA ALA A 56 -11.32 -7.11 -1.16
C ALA A 56 -10.87 -6.73 0.25
N VAL A 57 -9.99 -5.75 0.38
CA VAL A 57 -9.51 -5.32 1.70
C VAL A 57 -10.22 -4.06 2.19
N GLY A 58 -11.36 -3.72 1.58
CA GLY A 58 -12.20 -2.65 2.10
C GLY A 58 -11.88 -1.26 1.59
N CYS A 59 -11.13 -1.15 0.51
CA CYS A 59 -10.84 0.14 -0.12
C CYS A 59 -11.74 0.34 -1.34
N ARG A 60 -12.03 1.59 -1.67
CA ARG A 60 -12.88 1.88 -2.82
C ARG A 60 -12.18 1.63 -4.15
N GLY A 61 -10.86 1.75 -4.16
CA GLY A 61 -10.06 1.56 -5.34
C GLY A 61 -8.62 1.88 -5.01
N VAL A 62 -7.79 2.02 -6.05
CA VAL A 62 -6.35 2.21 -5.86
C VAL A 62 -6.04 3.55 -5.17
N GLN A 63 -6.73 4.62 -5.54
CA GLN A 63 -6.47 5.92 -4.92
C GLN A 63 -6.79 5.90 -3.42
N ASP A 64 -7.89 5.23 -3.07
CA ASP A 64 -8.27 5.10 -1.68
C ASP A 64 -7.25 4.26 -0.91
N LEU A 65 -6.81 3.16 -1.51
CA LEU A 65 -5.78 2.31 -0.91
C LEU A 65 -4.50 3.12 -0.63
N LYS A 66 -4.05 3.86 -1.64
CA LYS A 66 -2.82 4.65 -1.52
C LYS A 66 -2.96 5.72 -0.45
N ARG A 67 -4.12 6.36 -0.38
CA ARG A 67 -4.36 7.39 0.62
C ARG A 67 -4.34 6.81 2.03
N GLN A 68 -5.03 5.69 2.24
CA GLN A 68 -5.06 5.05 3.55
C GLN A 68 -3.66 4.56 3.94
N LEU A 69 -2.94 3.98 2.99
CA LEU A 69 -1.59 3.49 3.24
C LEU A 69 -0.66 4.64 3.58
N GLY A 70 -0.75 5.74 2.84
CA GLY A 70 0.07 6.91 3.11
C GLY A 70 -0.17 7.48 4.49
N ARG A 71 -1.44 7.54 4.92
CA ARG A 71 -1.78 8.01 6.26
C ARG A 71 -1.20 7.10 7.33
N GLU A 72 -1.30 5.80 7.13
CA GLU A 72 -0.80 4.85 8.11
C GLU A 72 0.71 4.94 8.22
N LEU A 73 1.40 5.05 7.09
CA LEU A 73 2.85 5.19 7.09
C LEU A 73 3.28 6.48 7.79
N ALA A 74 2.56 7.55 7.55
CA ALA A 74 2.88 8.83 8.20
C ALA A 74 2.74 8.75 9.71
N ARG A 75 1.73 8.04 10.20
CA ARG A 75 1.53 7.87 11.63
C ARG A 75 2.55 6.95 12.26
N ARG A 76 3.04 5.97 11.51
CA ARG A 76 4.01 5.01 12.03
C ARG A 76 5.44 5.48 11.87
N ALA A 77 5.67 6.46 11.02
CA ALA A 77 7.01 6.94 10.78
C ALA A 77 7.56 7.56 12.07
N PRO A 78 8.78 7.25 12.43
CA PRO A 78 9.41 7.94 13.55
C PRO A 78 9.45 9.40 13.19
N VAL A 79 9.21 10.22 14.15
CA VAL A 79 9.17 11.65 13.92
C VAL A 79 10.56 12.16 13.62
N ALA A 80 11.08 11.81 12.81
CA ALA A 80 12.41 12.09 12.55
C ALA A 80 12.67 13.28 11.75
N ARG A 81 12.06 13.01 11.97
CA ARG A 81 12.32 13.61 11.44
C ARG A 81 12.60 14.58 11.37
N PRO A 82 12.69 14.91 11.60
CA PRO A 82 12.79 15.84 11.37
C PRO A 82 13.40 16.34 11.03
N GLY A 83 13.46 16.05 10.88
CA GLY A 83 13.77 16.57 10.36
C GLY A 83 14.12 16.94 10.06
N GLN A 84 14.15 16.55 9.89
CA GLN A 84 14.21 16.87 9.55
C GLN A 84 14.44 17.51 9.38
N ILE A 85 14.46 17.63 9.48
CA ILE A 85 14.64 18.45 9.28
C ILE A 85 15.24 19.06 9.02
N GLY A 86 15.27 18.93 8.97
CA GLY A 86 15.54 19.65 8.47
C GLY A 86 15.94 20.27 8.19
N ARG A 87 15.94 20.22 7.99
CA ARG A 87 16.19 20.88 7.55
C ARG A 87 16.34 21.54 7.36
N ALA A 88 16.19 21.35 7.57
CA ALA A 88 16.23 22.00 7.31
C ALA A 88 16.59 22.72 7.38
N HIS A 89 16.54 22.68 7.40
CA HIS A 89 16.80 23.42 7.31
C HIS A 89 17.04 24.00 7.23
N VAL A 90 17.02 23.72 7.25
CA VAL A 90 17.13 24.43 7.16
C VAL A 90 17.48 24.88 7.10
#